data_a4c0817aafc50235e51b266ed1fb986a
#
_entry.id   a4c0817aafc50235e51b266ed1fb986a
#
_cell.length_a   1.000
_cell.length_b   1.000
_cell.length_c   1.000
_cell.angle_alpha   90.00
_cell.angle_beta   90.00
_cell.angle_gamma   90.00
#
_symmetry.space_group_name_H-M   'P 1'
#
loop_
_entity.id
_entity.type
_entity.pdbx_description
1 polymer ?
#
loop_
_entity_poly.entity_id
_entity_poly.type
_entity_poly.pdbx_seq_one_letter_code
_entity_poly.pdbx_strand_id
1 'polypeptide(L)'
;MLWEIALVTVAPRLSVAVIGAGISGLSAAWLLSRGHDVTLYEADDRLGGHAHTVSVDGTAIDTGFIVYNEPNYPNLTALFQHLGVETAATDMSFGVSLDGGALEYSSTNILAQKRNALNPRFLKMLLDVMRFYREGRRIPPELESGGLCRLDEYLRQQGFGKAFQEDHLLPQAAAIWSTSMSDIREFPAASLLRFFDNHGLMLPVDKRPIWRTVAGGSARYVEKLAAGVSGDILTGRPVKAIHRQPDGVSIEDAAGNVRTYDQVVIASHADQALRMLASPTAEERELLGAFRYSRNRAVLHTDVGQMPRRRAAWASWNHVGRRGEDGGVTYWMNRLQPIGETEVFLSLNPEQTPGGLLHDQVYEHPLFDSPAMLAQRRLWSLQGRRRTWFCGAYFGSGFHEDGLQAGLAVAEQLGGVHRPWLTPDPSGRIFLQAPAVEAERELVA
;
A
#
# COMPACT_ATOMS: atom_id res chain seq x y z
N MET A 1 53.57 -17.17 10.07
CA MET A 1 52.36 -16.43 9.77
C MET A 1 51.51 -17.30 8.86
N LEU A 2 50.63 -18.11 9.47
CA LEU A 2 49.65 -18.92 8.75
C LEU A 2 48.44 -18.03 8.46
N TRP A 3 48.18 -17.81 7.18
CA TRP A 3 46.94 -17.18 6.73
C TRP A 3 45.82 -18.23 6.87
N GLU A 4 44.94 -18.03 7.87
CA GLU A 4 43.68 -18.75 7.87
C GLU A 4 42.84 -18.25 6.69
N ILE A 5 42.76 -19.06 5.65
CA ILE A 5 41.79 -18.93 4.58
C ILE A 5 40.45 -19.27 5.23
N ALA A 6 39.69 -18.24 5.62
CA ALA A 6 38.30 -18.41 5.98
C ALA A 6 37.60 -19.05 4.76
N LEU A 7 37.26 -20.31 4.86
CA LEU A 7 36.36 -20.97 3.94
C LEU A 7 35.04 -20.25 3.98
N VAL A 8 34.76 -19.41 3.00
CA VAL A 8 33.44 -18.86 2.76
C VAL A 8 32.55 -20.06 2.40
N THR A 9 31.87 -20.62 3.37
CA THR A 9 30.84 -21.64 3.13
C THR A 9 29.75 -20.96 2.33
N VAL A 10 29.72 -21.20 1.03
CA VAL A 10 28.61 -20.80 0.16
C VAL A 10 27.37 -21.51 0.70
N ALA A 11 26.35 -20.75 1.13
CA ALA A 11 25.08 -21.32 1.58
C ALA A 11 24.53 -22.26 0.47
N PRO A 12 23.94 -23.40 0.85
CA PRO A 12 23.41 -24.33 -0.16
C PRO A 12 22.31 -23.64 -0.97
N ARG A 13 22.36 -23.86 -2.29
CA ARG A 13 21.33 -23.39 -3.21
C ARG A 13 20.04 -24.15 -2.94
N LEU A 14 18.96 -23.44 -2.59
CA LEU A 14 17.66 -24.00 -2.26
C LEU A 14 16.71 -23.83 -3.45
N SER A 15 15.74 -24.74 -3.57
CA SER A 15 14.57 -24.58 -4.42
C SER A 15 13.50 -23.83 -3.64
N VAL A 16 13.04 -22.67 -4.14
CA VAL A 16 12.09 -21.77 -3.44
C VAL A 16 10.89 -21.49 -4.31
N ALA A 17 9.70 -21.82 -3.81
CA ALA A 17 8.46 -21.33 -4.42
C ALA A 17 8.12 -19.94 -3.86
N VAL A 18 7.81 -18.99 -4.74
CA VAL A 18 7.24 -17.68 -4.37
C VAL A 18 5.82 -17.60 -4.91
N ILE A 19 4.84 -17.28 -4.06
CA ILE A 19 3.42 -17.28 -4.43
C ILE A 19 2.87 -15.86 -4.37
N GLY A 20 2.47 -15.33 -5.53
CA GLY A 20 2.01 -13.96 -5.76
C GLY A 20 3.10 -13.10 -6.38
N ALA A 21 2.76 -12.44 -7.49
CA ALA A 21 3.68 -11.60 -8.28
C ALA A 21 3.38 -10.10 -8.14
N GLY A 22 2.86 -9.65 -6.98
CA GLY A 22 2.88 -8.25 -6.57
C GLY A 22 4.30 -7.80 -6.21
N ILE A 23 4.46 -6.53 -5.81
CA ILE A 23 5.78 -5.96 -5.47
C ILE A 23 6.54 -6.80 -4.44
N SER A 24 5.85 -7.37 -3.44
CA SER A 24 6.47 -8.19 -2.40
C SER A 24 7.06 -9.48 -2.96
N GLY A 25 6.27 -10.22 -3.75
CA GLY A 25 6.71 -11.48 -4.31
C GLY A 25 7.74 -11.31 -5.42
N LEU A 26 7.55 -10.32 -6.30
CA LEU A 26 8.52 -10.00 -7.35
C LEU A 26 9.87 -9.59 -6.77
N SER A 27 9.88 -8.75 -5.74
CA SER A 27 11.15 -8.35 -5.10
C SER A 27 11.83 -9.50 -4.36
N ALA A 28 11.06 -10.35 -3.67
CA ALA A 28 11.58 -11.55 -3.03
C ALA A 28 12.15 -12.52 -4.07
N ALA A 29 11.39 -12.83 -5.13
CA ALA A 29 11.83 -13.73 -6.21
C ALA A 29 13.09 -13.21 -6.92
N TRP A 30 13.12 -11.91 -7.26
CA TRP A 30 14.26 -11.25 -7.88
C TRP A 30 15.52 -11.31 -7.01
N LEU A 31 15.38 -11.06 -5.70
CA LEU A 31 16.54 -11.09 -4.81
C LEU A 31 17.01 -12.53 -4.55
N LEU A 32 16.08 -13.47 -4.30
CA LEU A 32 16.37 -14.89 -4.07
C LEU A 32 17.04 -15.55 -5.29
N SER A 33 16.67 -15.15 -6.51
CA SER A 33 17.25 -15.66 -7.75
C SER A 33 18.76 -15.47 -7.88
N ARG A 34 19.37 -14.62 -7.04
CA ARG A 34 20.82 -14.43 -6.98
C ARG A 34 21.55 -15.57 -6.28
N GLY A 35 20.88 -16.36 -5.47
CA GLY A 35 21.47 -17.44 -4.68
C GLY A 35 20.69 -18.76 -4.70
N HIS A 36 19.46 -18.77 -5.20
CA HIS A 36 18.53 -19.90 -5.11
C HIS A 36 17.84 -20.19 -6.45
N ASP A 37 17.23 -21.37 -6.55
CA ASP A 37 16.38 -21.77 -7.69
C ASP A 37 14.93 -21.37 -7.37
N VAL A 38 14.43 -20.36 -8.07
CA VAL A 38 13.12 -19.75 -7.76
C VAL A 38 12.07 -20.17 -8.77
N THR A 39 10.87 -20.54 -8.30
CA THR A 39 9.66 -20.63 -9.13
C THR A 39 8.64 -19.62 -8.58
N LEU A 40 8.21 -18.68 -9.44
CA LEU A 40 7.21 -17.68 -9.11
C LEU A 40 5.83 -18.10 -9.66
N TYR A 41 4.84 -18.21 -8.77
CA TYR A 41 3.45 -18.49 -9.11
C TYR A 41 2.61 -17.23 -9.04
N GLU A 42 1.79 -16.99 -10.07
CA GLU A 42 0.81 -15.89 -10.10
C GLU A 42 -0.55 -16.42 -10.56
N ALA A 43 -1.58 -16.01 -9.85
CA ALA A 43 -2.96 -16.43 -10.15
C ALA A 43 -3.51 -15.75 -11.42
N ASP A 44 -3.19 -14.47 -11.60
CA ASP A 44 -3.58 -13.70 -12.78
C ASP A 44 -2.73 -14.08 -14.01
N ASP A 45 -3.18 -13.70 -15.18
CA ASP A 45 -2.43 -13.83 -16.44
C ASP A 45 -1.31 -12.78 -16.59
N ARG A 46 -1.25 -11.81 -15.67
CA ARG A 46 -0.28 -10.71 -15.62
C ARG A 46 0.49 -10.67 -14.30
N LEU A 47 1.67 -10.10 -14.34
CA LEU A 47 2.49 -9.79 -13.15
C LEU A 47 2.17 -8.40 -12.61
N GLY A 48 2.61 -8.10 -11.38
CA GLY A 48 2.60 -6.77 -10.78
C GLY A 48 1.55 -6.57 -9.68
N GLY A 49 0.50 -7.39 -9.61
CA GLY A 49 -0.57 -7.22 -8.63
C GLY A 49 -1.21 -5.83 -8.74
N HIS A 50 -1.06 -4.96 -7.70
CA HIS A 50 -1.54 -3.57 -7.71
C HIS A 50 -0.73 -2.64 -8.62
N ALA A 51 0.45 -3.01 -9.08
CA ALA A 51 1.11 -2.33 -10.20
C ALA A 51 0.47 -2.82 -11.50
N HIS A 52 -0.51 -2.06 -11.96
CA HIS A 52 -1.33 -2.42 -13.11
C HIS A 52 -1.44 -1.25 -14.09
N THR A 53 -0.76 -1.40 -15.20
CA THR A 53 -0.80 -0.45 -16.31
C THR A 53 -1.68 -1.02 -17.41
N VAL A 54 -2.69 -0.26 -17.84
CA VAL A 54 -3.53 -0.59 -18.99
C VAL A 54 -3.15 0.28 -20.18
N SER A 55 -3.31 -0.23 -21.39
CA SER A 55 -3.08 0.54 -22.61
C SER A 55 -4.42 1.05 -23.17
N VAL A 56 -4.54 2.37 -23.29
CA VAL A 56 -5.70 3.02 -23.90
C VAL A 56 -5.19 3.80 -25.10
N ASP A 57 -5.58 3.41 -26.30
CA ASP A 57 -5.13 4.01 -27.56
C ASP A 57 -3.61 4.21 -27.66
N GLY A 58 -2.85 3.21 -27.16
CA GLY A 58 -1.39 3.24 -27.12
C GLY A 58 -0.78 4.03 -25.96
N THR A 59 -1.59 4.65 -25.11
CA THR A 59 -1.15 5.37 -23.90
C THR A 59 -1.19 4.45 -22.69
N ALA A 60 -0.08 4.35 -21.96
CA ALA A 60 0.04 3.56 -20.75
C ALA A 60 -0.52 4.32 -19.53
N ILE A 61 -1.51 3.78 -18.86
CA ILE A 61 -2.19 4.41 -17.72
C ILE A 61 -2.24 3.44 -16.55
N ASP A 62 -1.75 3.85 -15.39
CA ASP A 62 -1.81 3.06 -14.17
C ASP A 62 -3.18 3.15 -13.50
N THR A 63 -3.70 2.00 -13.06
CA THR A 63 -5.01 1.91 -12.39
C THR A 63 -4.92 1.48 -10.93
N GLY A 64 -3.73 1.12 -10.45
CA GLY A 64 -3.47 0.73 -9.06
C GLY A 64 -2.38 1.60 -8.43
N PHE A 65 -1.13 1.15 -8.45
CA PHE A 65 0.01 1.95 -7.98
C PHE A 65 0.34 3.04 -9.01
N ILE A 66 0.23 4.31 -8.62
CA ILE A 66 0.40 5.46 -9.52
C ILE A 66 1.57 6.35 -9.11
N VAL A 67 1.69 6.68 -7.81
CA VAL A 67 2.61 7.71 -7.32
C VAL A 67 3.39 7.28 -6.09
N TYR A 68 4.58 7.86 -5.93
CA TYR A 68 5.43 7.70 -4.74
C TYR A 68 6.22 8.99 -4.51
N ASN A 69 6.92 9.11 -3.39
CA ASN A 69 7.90 10.17 -3.16
C ASN A 69 9.19 9.58 -2.56
N GLU A 70 10.31 10.15 -2.92
CA GLU A 70 11.62 9.58 -2.58
C GLU A 70 11.87 9.47 -1.06
N PRO A 71 11.54 10.47 -0.22
CA PRO A 71 11.80 10.37 1.22
C PRO A 71 11.06 9.22 1.91
N ASN A 72 9.84 8.89 1.46
CA ASN A 72 9.03 7.84 2.09
C ASN A 72 9.13 6.48 1.41
N TYR A 73 9.77 6.42 0.26
CA TYR A 73 9.94 5.19 -0.52
C TYR A 73 11.44 4.95 -0.81
N PRO A 74 12.30 4.86 0.24
CA PRO A 74 13.74 4.80 0.04
C PRO A 74 14.19 3.54 -0.71
N ASN A 75 13.61 2.37 -0.40
CA ASN A 75 13.96 1.14 -1.12
C ASN A 75 13.40 1.13 -2.54
N LEU A 76 12.17 1.63 -2.76
CA LEU A 76 11.60 1.73 -4.09
C LEU A 76 12.40 2.69 -4.98
N THR A 77 12.83 3.82 -4.43
CA THR A 77 13.72 4.77 -5.10
C THR A 77 15.04 4.11 -5.48
N ALA A 78 15.67 3.40 -4.54
CA ALA A 78 16.93 2.71 -4.79
C ALA A 78 16.77 1.55 -5.78
N LEU A 79 15.66 0.81 -5.72
CA LEU A 79 15.32 -0.24 -6.68
C LEU A 79 15.16 0.35 -8.08
N PHE A 80 14.42 1.46 -8.24
CA PHE A 80 14.24 2.11 -9.54
C PHE A 80 15.56 2.59 -10.13
N GLN A 81 16.42 3.19 -9.29
CA GLN A 81 17.78 3.57 -9.70
C GLN A 81 18.60 2.36 -10.14
N HIS A 82 18.57 1.28 -9.35
CA HIS A 82 19.31 0.03 -9.66
C HIS A 82 18.86 -0.61 -10.97
N LEU A 83 17.55 -0.59 -11.26
CA LEU A 83 16.97 -1.18 -12.46
C LEU A 83 16.96 -0.20 -13.66
N GLY A 84 17.38 1.06 -13.47
CA GLY A 84 17.28 2.09 -14.50
C GLY A 84 15.83 2.35 -14.93
N VAL A 85 14.91 2.47 -13.97
CA VAL A 85 13.50 2.83 -14.20
C VAL A 85 13.37 4.34 -14.26
N GLU A 86 12.87 4.85 -15.36
CA GLU A 86 12.62 6.29 -15.53
C GLU A 86 11.37 6.73 -14.78
N THR A 87 11.43 7.91 -14.16
CA THR A 87 10.33 8.47 -13.39
C THR A 87 10.15 9.96 -13.69
N ALA A 88 8.93 10.46 -13.58
CA ALA A 88 8.58 11.85 -13.80
C ALA A 88 8.01 12.49 -12.53
N ALA A 89 8.23 13.78 -12.32
CA ALA A 89 7.56 14.54 -11.27
C ALA A 89 6.05 14.61 -11.56
N THR A 90 5.25 14.58 -10.49
CA THR A 90 3.80 14.64 -10.59
C THR A 90 3.17 15.54 -9.54
N ASP A 91 1.89 15.90 -9.73
CA ASP A 91 1.10 16.67 -8.79
C ASP A 91 0.46 15.76 -7.72
N MET A 92 0.43 16.23 -6.49
CA MET A 92 -0.27 15.56 -5.40
C MET A 92 -1.12 16.60 -4.67
N SER A 93 -2.26 16.89 -5.26
CA SER A 93 -3.26 17.81 -4.74
C SER A 93 -4.56 17.08 -4.40
N PHE A 94 -5.32 17.63 -3.46
CA PHE A 94 -6.58 17.06 -3.00
C PHE A 94 -7.70 18.08 -3.13
N GLY A 95 -8.80 17.68 -3.75
CA GLY A 95 -10.03 18.45 -3.95
C GLY A 95 -11.21 17.79 -3.27
N VAL A 96 -12.17 18.62 -2.88
CA VAL A 96 -13.42 18.21 -2.23
C VAL A 96 -14.60 18.87 -2.93
N SER A 97 -15.61 18.07 -3.27
CA SER A 97 -16.92 18.53 -3.75
C SER A 97 -18.01 17.81 -2.98
N LEU A 98 -18.74 18.53 -2.15
CA LEU A 98 -19.82 18.00 -1.31
C LEU A 98 -21.17 18.58 -1.67
N ASP A 99 -22.22 17.77 -1.45
CA ASP A 99 -23.63 18.14 -1.60
C ASP A 99 -23.92 18.73 -2.99
N GLY A 100 -23.42 18.04 -4.04
CA GLY A 100 -23.62 18.45 -5.43
C GLY A 100 -22.97 19.80 -5.77
N GLY A 101 -21.81 20.13 -5.18
CA GLY A 101 -21.07 21.37 -5.40
C GLY A 101 -21.51 22.52 -4.49
N ALA A 102 -22.26 22.23 -3.42
CA ALA A 102 -22.57 23.24 -2.41
C ALA A 102 -21.31 23.69 -1.65
N LEU A 103 -20.36 22.79 -1.44
CA LEU A 103 -19.02 23.09 -0.94
C LEU A 103 -17.97 22.51 -1.89
N GLU A 104 -17.13 23.36 -2.47
CA GLU A 104 -16.00 22.96 -3.31
C GLU A 104 -14.76 23.78 -2.98
N TYR A 105 -13.63 23.08 -2.85
CA TYR A 105 -12.30 23.66 -2.66
C TYR A 105 -11.23 22.61 -2.99
N SER A 106 -9.98 23.04 -3.13
CA SER A 106 -8.85 22.14 -3.23
C SER A 106 -7.65 22.66 -2.43
N SER A 107 -6.66 21.79 -2.19
CA SER A 107 -5.41 22.16 -1.52
C SER A 107 -4.60 23.19 -2.29
N THR A 108 -4.77 23.29 -3.60
CA THR A 108 -4.13 24.28 -4.49
C THR A 108 -4.97 25.53 -4.66
N ASN A 109 -6.27 25.46 -4.41
CA ASN A 109 -7.19 26.60 -4.51
C ASN A 109 -8.30 26.54 -3.46
N ILE A 110 -7.99 26.97 -2.26
CA ILE A 110 -8.90 26.99 -1.10
C ILE A 110 -10.18 27.80 -1.36
N LEU A 111 -10.07 28.85 -2.16
CA LEU A 111 -11.20 29.72 -2.52
C LEU A 111 -11.70 29.47 -3.97
N ALA A 112 -11.56 28.24 -4.49
CA ALA A 112 -12.15 27.85 -5.78
C ALA A 112 -13.64 28.23 -5.87
N GLN A 113 -14.32 28.25 -4.71
CA GLN A 113 -15.65 28.78 -4.53
C GLN A 113 -15.59 30.01 -3.61
N LYS A 114 -15.56 31.22 -4.19
CA LYS A 114 -15.34 32.48 -3.46
C LYS A 114 -16.27 32.70 -2.27
N ARG A 115 -17.54 32.25 -2.38
CA ARG A 115 -18.51 32.36 -1.27
C ARG A 115 -18.11 31.62 0.00
N ASN A 116 -17.18 30.65 -0.08
CA ASN A 116 -16.66 29.93 1.09
C ASN A 116 -15.96 30.87 2.07
N ALA A 117 -15.42 32.01 1.60
CA ALA A 117 -14.82 33.03 2.47
C ALA A 117 -15.81 33.65 3.48
N LEU A 118 -17.10 33.55 3.21
CA LEU A 118 -18.17 34.04 4.12
C LEU A 118 -18.92 32.91 4.83
N ASN A 119 -18.49 31.65 4.65
CA ASN A 119 -19.13 30.49 5.25
C ASN A 119 -18.50 30.16 6.63
N PRO A 120 -19.21 30.37 7.75
CA PRO A 120 -18.65 30.13 9.09
C PRO A 120 -18.21 28.67 9.32
N ARG A 121 -18.94 27.69 8.73
CA ARG A 121 -18.56 26.27 8.80
C ARG A 121 -17.22 26.02 8.11
N PHE A 122 -17.02 26.59 6.94
CA PHE A 122 -15.78 26.47 6.17
C PHE A 122 -14.60 27.14 6.89
N LEU A 123 -14.81 28.33 7.46
CA LEU A 123 -13.77 29.03 8.23
C LEU A 123 -13.37 28.24 9.49
N LYS A 124 -14.32 27.66 10.22
CA LYS A 124 -14.05 26.77 11.36
C LYS A 124 -13.25 25.53 10.91
N MET A 125 -13.63 24.93 9.79
CA MET A 125 -12.89 23.81 9.20
C MET A 125 -11.43 24.20 8.96
N LEU A 126 -11.16 25.34 8.33
CA LEU A 126 -9.78 25.80 8.06
C LEU A 126 -8.97 26.04 9.35
N LEU A 127 -9.60 26.60 10.40
CA LEU A 127 -8.95 26.78 11.70
C LEU A 127 -8.55 25.43 12.31
N ASP A 128 -9.43 24.45 12.24
CA ASP A 128 -9.15 23.10 12.74
C ASP A 128 -8.09 22.38 11.87
N VAL A 129 -8.07 22.57 10.54
CA VAL A 129 -6.99 22.08 9.66
C VAL A 129 -5.64 22.65 10.10
N MET A 130 -5.53 23.95 10.30
CA MET A 130 -4.28 24.59 10.74
C MET A 130 -3.86 24.09 12.12
N ARG A 131 -4.81 23.89 13.04
CA ARG A 131 -4.56 23.33 14.36
C ARG A 131 -4.06 21.89 14.26
N PHE A 132 -4.76 21.05 13.51
CA PHE A 132 -4.39 19.65 13.30
C PHE A 132 -2.99 19.50 12.69
N TYR A 133 -2.66 20.29 11.66
CA TYR A 133 -1.34 20.24 11.02
C TYR A 133 -0.20 20.72 11.95
N ARG A 134 -0.49 21.65 12.86
CA ARG A 134 0.48 22.10 13.86
C ARG A 134 0.69 21.09 14.98
N GLU A 135 -0.42 20.54 15.50
CA GLU A 135 -0.42 19.67 16.69
C GLU A 135 -0.15 18.21 16.34
N GLY A 136 -0.69 17.72 15.23
CA GLY A 136 -0.57 16.33 14.78
C GLY A 136 0.86 15.89 14.42
N ARG A 137 1.78 16.84 14.18
CA ARG A 137 3.22 16.56 14.02
C ARG A 137 3.91 16.16 15.33
N ARG A 138 3.27 16.42 16.47
CA ARG A 138 3.72 15.98 17.79
C ARG A 138 2.76 14.89 18.25
N ILE A 139 3.06 13.65 17.88
CA ILE A 139 2.23 12.52 18.34
C ILE A 139 2.28 12.49 19.86
N PRO A 140 1.13 12.57 20.55
CA PRO A 140 1.11 12.50 22.01
C PRO A 140 1.75 11.21 22.52
N PRO A 141 2.58 11.24 23.59
CA PRO A 141 3.23 10.05 24.16
C PRO A 141 2.25 8.92 24.50
N GLU A 142 1.03 9.26 24.90
CA GLU A 142 -0.04 8.32 25.21
C GLU A 142 -0.47 7.50 23.96
N LEU A 143 -0.31 8.06 22.77
CA LEU A 143 -0.55 7.37 21.50
C LEU A 143 0.68 6.58 21.04
N GLU A 144 1.89 6.97 21.45
CA GLU A 144 3.15 6.27 21.12
C GLU A 144 3.35 4.99 21.97
N SER A 145 2.95 5.02 23.23
CA SER A 145 3.11 3.91 24.18
C SER A 145 2.24 2.68 23.89
N GLY A 146 1.66 2.60 22.70
CA GLY A 146 0.94 1.42 22.23
C GLY A 146 -0.56 1.45 22.47
N GLY A 147 -1.10 2.55 22.99
CA GLY A 147 -2.54 2.74 23.08
C GLY A 147 -3.17 2.78 21.70
N LEU A 148 -4.11 1.85 21.45
CA LEU A 148 -4.87 1.79 20.20
C LEU A 148 -6.05 2.78 20.24
N CYS A 149 -5.80 4.03 20.64
CA CYS A 149 -6.80 5.09 20.60
C CYS A 149 -7.30 5.25 19.16
N ARG A 150 -8.59 5.06 18.95
CA ARG A 150 -9.21 5.19 17.64
C ARG A 150 -9.25 6.66 17.21
N LEU A 151 -9.27 6.90 15.90
CA LEU A 151 -9.29 8.25 15.36
C LEU A 151 -10.53 9.04 15.83
N ASP A 152 -11.71 8.42 15.87
CA ASP A 152 -12.93 9.10 16.33
C ASP A 152 -12.83 9.55 17.79
N GLU A 153 -12.23 8.72 18.64
CA GLU A 153 -11.99 9.04 20.04
C GLU A 153 -10.97 10.17 20.19
N TYR A 154 -9.84 10.09 19.50
CA TYR A 154 -8.83 11.16 19.46
C TYR A 154 -9.44 12.50 19.02
N LEU A 155 -10.17 12.52 17.91
CA LEU A 155 -10.78 13.73 17.38
C LEU A 155 -11.78 14.34 18.37
N ARG A 156 -12.55 13.52 19.09
CA ARG A 156 -13.48 13.94 20.14
C ARG A 156 -12.74 14.49 21.35
N GLN A 157 -11.72 13.79 21.85
CA GLN A 157 -10.92 14.23 23.01
C GLN A 157 -10.21 15.56 22.74
N GLN A 158 -9.68 15.74 21.52
CA GLN A 158 -9.02 16.96 21.11
C GLN A 158 -10.02 18.07 20.70
N GLY A 159 -11.33 17.80 20.71
CA GLY A 159 -12.37 18.79 20.40
C GLY A 159 -12.35 19.29 18.96
N PHE A 160 -11.96 18.44 17.99
CA PHE A 160 -12.06 18.77 16.57
C PHE A 160 -13.50 18.83 16.10
N GLY A 161 -13.89 19.91 15.42
CA GLY A 161 -15.25 20.15 14.97
C GLY A 161 -15.71 19.20 13.84
N LYS A 162 -17.05 19.00 13.74
CA LYS A 162 -17.63 18.16 12.67
C LYS A 162 -17.25 18.66 11.26
N ALA A 163 -17.16 19.98 11.07
CA ALA A 163 -16.76 20.54 9.78
C ALA A 163 -15.37 20.07 9.34
N PHE A 164 -14.40 20.04 10.25
CA PHE A 164 -13.07 19.51 9.96
C PHE A 164 -13.11 18.01 9.66
N GLN A 165 -13.84 17.24 10.45
CA GLN A 165 -13.95 15.80 10.28
C GLN A 165 -14.59 15.43 8.94
N GLU A 166 -15.80 15.94 8.69
CA GLU A 166 -16.66 15.51 7.57
C GLU A 166 -16.33 16.20 6.24
N ASP A 167 -15.83 17.44 6.27
CA ASP A 167 -15.58 18.22 5.07
C ASP A 167 -14.09 18.20 4.65
N HIS A 168 -13.17 17.59 5.45
CA HIS A 168 -11.73 17.59 5.16
C HIS A 168 -11.03 16.27 5.52
N LEU A 169 -10.87 15.94 6.83
CA LEU A 169 -9.99 14.89 7.28
C LEU A 169 -10.43 13.50 6.83
N LEU A 170 -11.70 13.14 7.10
CA LEU A 170 -12.22 11.80 6.78
C LEU A 170 -12.29 11.56 5.26
N PRO A 171 -12.78 12.52 4.44
CA PRO A 171 -12.68 12.40 2.99
C PRO A 171 -11.25 12.19 2.48
N GLN A 172 -10.28 12.91 3.03
CA GLN A 172 -8.88 12.78 2.62
C GLN A 172 -8.29 11.43 3.05
N ALA A 173 -8.51 11.01 4.29
CA ALA A 173 -8.01 9.74 4.79
C ALA A 173 -8.68 8.56 4.07
N ALA A 174 -9.99 8.59 3.86
CA ALA A 174 -10.72 7.57 3.11
C ALA A 174 -10.17 7.43 1.67
N ALA A 175 -9.83 8.54 1.02
CA ALA A 175 -9.20 8.54 -0.29
C ALA A 175 -7.82 7.87 -0.28
N ILE A 176 -7.00 8.12 0.73
CA ILE A 176 -5.63 7.58 0.84
C ILE A 176 -5.64 6.06 1.02
N TRP A 177 -6.52 5.53 1.88
CA TRP A 177 -6.59 4.09 2.16
C TRP A 177 -7.65 3.34 1.36
N SER A 178 -8.33 4.01 0.42
CA SER A 178 -9.40 3.43 -0.41
C SER A 178 -10.43 2.64 0.43
N THR A 179 -10.91 3.28 1.50
CA THR A 179 -11.83 2.68 2.46
C THR A 179 -12.95 3.64 2.85
N SER A 180 -13.95 3.17 3.62
CA SER A 180 -15.05 4.00 4.08
C SER A 180 -14.60 5.00 5.15
N MET A 181 -15.32 6.13 5.30
CA MET A 181 -15.08 7.07 6.41
C MET A 181 -15.40 6.43 7.77
N SER A 182 -16.29 5.44 7.82
CA SER A 182 -16.58 4.67 9.04
C SER A 182 -15.38 3.81 9.45
N ASP A 183 -14.73 3.12 8.52
CA ASP A 183 -13.53 2.34 8.80
C ASP A 183 -12.36 3.24 9.23
N ILE A 184 -12.20 4.42 8.59
CA ILE A 184 -11.18 5.40 8.99
C ILE A 184 -11.37 5.88 10.43
N ARG A 185 -12.60 5.99 10.92
CA ARG A 185 -12.87 6.37 12.33
C ARG A 185 -12.34 5.33 13.32
N GLU A 186 -12.33 4.06 12.94
CA GLU A 186 -11.78 2.95 13.75
C GLU A 186 -10.24 2.83 13.65
N PHE A 187 -9.62 3.56 12.74
CA PHE A 187 -8.18 3.55 12.53
C PHE A 187 -7.44 4.02 13.79
N PRO A 188 -6.31 3.43 14.17
CA PRO A 188 -5.48 3.96 15.24
C PRO A 188 -4.98 5.38 14.90
N ALA A 189 -5.30 6.35 15.75
CA ALA A 189 -4.96 7.75 15.52
C ALA A 189 -3.46 7.97 15.31
N ALA A 190 -2.62 7.28 16.10
CA ALA A 190 -1.15 7.35 15.95
C ALA A 190 -0.67 6.94 14.55
N SER A 191 -1.29 5.91 13.95
CA SER A 191 -0.90 5.42 12.61
C SER A 191 -1.25 6.44 11.53
N LEU A 192 -2.44 7.06 11.63
CA LEU A 192 -2.86 8.12 10.71
C LEU A 192 -1.95 9.36 10.84
N LEU A 193 -1.70 9.82 12.06
CA LEU A 193 -0.85 10.99 12.31
C LEU A 193 0.57 10.76 11.81
N ARG A 194 1.14 9.59 12.09
CA ARG A 194 2.48 9.20 11.62
C ARG A 194 2.56 9.15 10.09
N PHE A 195 1.52 8.61 9.45
CA PHE A 195 1.44 8.60 8.00
C PHE A 195 1.38 10.01 7.41
N PHE A 196 0.54 10.89 7.96
CA PHE A 196 0.42 12.28 7.51
C PHE A 196 1.74 13.05 7.69
N ASP A 197 2.43 12.84 8.81
CA ASP A 197 3.73 13.49 9.05
C ASP A 197 4.82 12.95 8.11
N ASN A 198 4.97 11.64 8.00
CA ASN A 198 5.94 11.00 7.10
C ASN A 198 5.77 11.44 5.65
N HIS A 199 4.52 11.54 5.16
CA HIS A 199 4.26 11.96 3.77
C HIS A 199 4.25 13.48 3.59
N GLY A 200 4.59 14.24 4.63
CA GLY A 200 4.64 15.70 4.59
C GLY A 200 3.28 16.36 4.34
N LEU A 201 2.17 15.64 4.56
CA LEU A 201 0.83 16.17 4.31
C LEU A 201 0.46 17.33 5.24
N MET A 202 1.09 17.36 6.43
CA MET A 202 0.95 18.44 7.42
C MET A 202 1.96 19.58 7.23
N LEU A 203 2.82 19.51 6.21
CA LEU A 203 3.76 20.57 5.87
C LEU A 203 3.10 21.66 4.99
N PRO A 204 3.60 22.91 5.03
CA PRO A 204 3.30 23.91 4.01
C PRO A 204 3.57 23.36 2.60
N VAL A 205 2.79 23.78 1.62
CA VAL A 205 2.81 23.22 0.26
C VAL A 205 4.21 23.30 -0.37
N ASP A 206 4.93 24.39 -0.14
CA ASP A 206 6.30 24.64 -0.64
C ASP A 206 7.37 23.75 0.03
N LYS A 207 7.04 23.07 1.13
CA LYS A 207 7.95 22.17 1.87
C LYS A 207 7.57 20.70 1.72
N ARG A 208 6.51 20.39 0.97
CA ARG A 208 6.09 19.00 0.73
C ARG A 208 7.07 18.29 -0.18
N PRO A 209 7.26 16.97 -0.01
CA PRO A 209 8.10 16.19 -0.91
C PRO A 209 7.54 16.24 -2.35
N ILE A 210 8.44 16.20 -3.32
CA ILE A 210 8.07 16.07 -4.72
C ILE A 210 7.57 14.63 -4.94
N TRP A 211 6.37 14.50 -5.47
CA TRP A 211 5.81 13.23 -5.86
C TRP A 211 6.26 12.86 -7.27
N ARG A 212 6.34 11.57 -7.52
CA ARG A 212 6.81 11.01 -8.79
C ARG A 212 5.89 9.88 -9.25
N THR A 213 5.91 9.63 -10.54
CA THR A 213 5.26 8.49 -11.19
C THR A 213 6.26 7.78 -12.09
N VAL A 214 6.02 6.50 -12.42
CA VAL A 214 6.85 5.77 -13.37
C VAL A 214 6.54 6.22 -14.79
N ALA A 215 7.55 6.66 -15.51
CA ALA A 215 7.39 7.07 -16.92
C ALA A 215 7.02 5.83 -17.77
N GLY A 216 5.90 5.93 -18.48
CA GLY A 216 5.37 4.82 -19.29
C GLY A 216 4.66 3.72 -18.47
N GLY A 217 4.29 4.03 -17.22
CA GLY A 217 3.50 3.18 -16.34
C GLY A 217 4.31 2.20 -15.47
N SER A 218 3.70 1.77 -14.39
CA SER A 218 4.30 0.87 -13.39
C SER A 218 4.69 -0.50 -13.95
N ALA A 219 4.09 -0.96 -15.03
CA ALA A 219 4.50 -2.18 -15.74
C ALA A 219 6.00 -2.20 -16.10
N ARG A 220 6.62 -1.03 -16.33
CA ARG A 220 8.03 -0.92 -16.68
C ARG A 220 8.97 -1.48 -15.61
N TYR A 221 8.71 -1.19 -14.34
CA TYR A 221 9.53 -1.76 -13.28
C TYR A 221 9.19 -3.23 -13.02
N VAL A 222 7.94 -3.63 -13.21
CA VAL A 222 7.49 -5.02 -13.09
C VAL A 222 8.23 -5.90 -14.09
N GLU A 223 8.29 -5.48 -15.36
CA GLU A 223 9.03 -6.16 -16.43
C GLU A 223 10.52 -6.33 -16.08
N LYS A 224 11.15 -5.26 -15.55
CA LYS A 224 12.57 -5.30 -15.17
C LYS A 224 12.86 -6.21 -13.96
N LEU A 225 11.96 -6.23 -12.96
CA LEU A 225 12.06 -7.18 -11.85
C LEU A 225 11.89 -8.62 -12.33
N ALA A 226 10.86 -8.87 -13.13
CA ALA A 226 10.59 -10.20 -13.68
C ALA A 226 11.75 -10.73 -14.53
N ALA A 227 12.37 -9.89 -15.35
CA ALA A 227 13.55 -10.25 -16.15
C ALA A 227 14.76 -10.67 -15.30
N GLY A 228 14.81 -10.24 -14.04
CA GLY A 228 15.86 -10.67 -13.09
C GLY A 228 15.56 -11.95 -12.32
N VAL A 229 14.38 -12.55 -12.49
CA VAL A 229 14.05 -13.86 -11.92
C VAL A 229 14.65 -14.95 -12.79
N SER A 230 15.52 -15.79 -12.22
CA SER A 230 16.32 -16.78 -12.95
C SER A 230 15.58 -18.09 -13.24
N GLY A 231 14.43 -18.33 -12.62
CA GLY A 231 13.66 -19.55 -12.76
C GLY A 231 12.31 -19.36 -13.44
N ASP A 232 11.41 -20.33 -13.25
CA ASP A 232 10.10 -20.34 -13.87
C ASP A 232 9.20 -19.20 -13.31
N ILE A 233 8.55 -18.47 -14.19
CA ILE A 233 7.43 -17.55 -13.86
C ILE A 233 6.17 -18.15 -14.45
N LEU A 234 5.22 -18.53 -13.57
CA LEU A 234 4.02 -19.26 -13.91
C LEU A 234 2.79 -18.35 -13.67
N THR A 235 2.35 -17.63 -14.70
CA THR A 235 1.12 -16.84 -14.70
C THR A 235 -0.10 -17.71 -15.02
N GLY A 236 -1.31 -17.29 -14.59
CA GLY A 236 -2.53 -18.08 -14.73
C GLY A 236 -2.46 -19.41 -13.94
N ARG A 237 -1.67 -19.44 -12.88
CA ARG A 237 -1.40 -20.61 -12.04
C ARG A 237 -1.75 -20.35 -10.57
N PRO A 238 -3.04 -20.18 -10.25
CA PRO A 238 -3.47 -19.99 -8.86
C PRO A 238 -3.10 -21.22 -8.02
N VAL A 239 -2.41 -20.96 -6.91
CA VAL A 239 -2.07 -21.99 -5.92
C VAL A 239 -3.32 -22.33 -5.12
N LYS A 240 -3.65 -23.61 -5.06
CA LYS A 240 -4.83 -24.15 -4.35
C LYS A 240 -4.46 -24.58 -2.93
N ALA A 241 -3.35 -25.30 -2.77
CA ALA A 241 -2.95 -25.82 -1.47
C ALA A 241 -1.42 -25.88 -1.30
N ILE A 242 -0.99 -25.67 -0.06
CA ILE A 242 0.41 -25.73 0.39
C ILE A 242 0.50 -26.79 1.49
N HIS A 243 1.18 -27.90 1.19
CA HIS A 243 1.39 -29.00 2.09
C HIS A 243 2.83 -28.97 2.63
N ARG A 244 2.97 -28.76 3.94
CA ARG A 244 4.25 -28.62 4.62
C ARG A 244 4.65 -29.93 5.26
N GLN A 245 5.80 -30.49 4.86
CA GLN A 245 6.36 -31.73 5.36
C GLN A 245 7.72 -31.47 6.04
N PRO A 246 8.27 -32.39 6.82
CA PRO A 246 9.56 -32.21 7.48
C PRO A 246 10.72 -31.98 6.49
N ASP A 247 10.65 -32.57 5.32
CA ASP A 247 11.70 -32.59 4.29
C ASP A 247 11.46 -31.56 3.15
N GLY A 248 10.25 -30.96 3.04
CA GLY A 248 9.95 -30.00 1.99
C GLY A 248 8.54 -29.43 2.05
N VAL A 249 8.20 -28.63 1.04
CA VAL A 249 6.89 -28.03 0.86
C VAL A 249 6.36 -28.39 -0.51
N SER A 250 5.18 -29.02 -0.58
CA SER A 250 4.50 -29.32 -1.84
C SER A 250 3.46 -28.26 -2.16
N ILE A 251 3.53 -27.72 -3.37
CA ILE A 251 2.60 -26.71 -3.90
C ILE A 251 1.67 -27.38 -4.91
N GLU A 252 0.36 -27.37 -4.63
CA GLU A 252 -0.67 -27.83 -5.56
C GLU A 252 -1.32 -26.59 -6.23
N ASP A 253 -1.28 -26.51 -7.56
CA ASP A 253 -2.01 -25.48 -8.31
C ASP A 253 -3.45 -25.90 -8.59
N ALA A 254 -4.27 -24.96 -9.09
CA ALA A 254 -5.68 -25.21 -9.39
C ALA A 254 -5.90 -26.22 -10.55
N ALA A 255 -4.87 -26.49 -11.36
CA ALA A 255 -4.90 -27.51 -12.41
C ALA A 255 -4.53 -28.90 -11.89
N GLY A 256 -4.19 -29.02 -10.59
CA GLY A 256 -3.81 -30.27 -9.95
C GLY A 256 -2.33 -30.64 -10.14
N ASN A 257 -1.50 -29.75 -10.68
CA ASN A 257 -0.06 -30.00 -10.73
C ASN A 257 0.55 -29.83 -9.34
N VAL A 258 1.45 -30.74 -8.97
CA VAL A 258 2.16 -30.71 -7.68
C VAL A 258 3.66 -30.61 -7.93
N ARG A 259 4.32 -29.61 -7.30
CA ARG A 259 5.77 -29.46 -7.28
C ARG A 259 6.25 -29.32 -5.83
N THR A 260 7.43 -29.86 -5.53
CA THR A 260 8.04 -29.82 -4.19
C THR A 260 9.24 -28.89 -4.17
N TYR A 261 9.37 -28.14 -3.06
CA TYR A 261 10.40 -27.13 -2.83
C TYR A 261 11.01 -27.27 -1.44
N ASP A 262 12.21 -26.72 -1.25
CA ASP A 262 12.84 -26.65 0.07
C ASP A 262 12.14 -25.61 0.96
N GLN A 263 11.67 -24.49 0.37
CA GLN A 263 11.06 -23.37 1.06
C GLN A 263 9.90 -22.78 0.23
N VAL A 264 8.96 -22.12 0.90
CA VAL A 264 7.91 -21.33 0.25
C VAL A 264 7.83 -19.92 0.83
N VAL A 265 7.75 -18.91 -0.03
CA VAL A 265 7.46 -17.52 0.30
C VAL A 265 6.04 -17.21 -0.18
N ILE A 266 5.11 -16.89 0.74
CA ILE A 266 3.74 -16.56 0.43
C ILE A 266 3.62 -15.04 0.43
N ALA A 267 3.47 -14.44 -0.76
CA ALA A 267 3.45 -13.01 -1.03
C ALA A 267 2.05 -12.52 -1.49
N SER A 268 1.01 -13.24 -1.13
CA SER A 268 -0.39 -12.89 -1.36
C SER A 268 -0.95 -12.06 -0.20
N HIS A 269 -2.25 -11.72 -0.24
CA HIS A 269 -2.96 -11.18 0.93
C HIS A 269 -2.92 -12.15 2.11
N ALA A 270 -2.99 -11.65 3.34
CA ALA A 270 -2.90 -12.48 4.56
C ALA A 270 -4.02 -13.54 4.63
N ASP A 271 -5.25 -13.17 4.29
CA ASP A 271 -6.40 -14.08 4.23
C ASP A 271 -6.26 -15.13 3.11
N GLN A 272 -5.69 -14.76 1.95
CA GLN A 272 -5.38 -15.70 0.87
C GLN A 272 -4.27 -16.66 1.29
N ALA A 273 -3.21 -16.16 1.94
CA ALA A 273 -2.14 -16.99 2.50
C ALA A 273 -2.70 -18.04 3.46
N LEU A 274 -3.57 -17.62 4.38
CA LEU A 274 -4.22 -18.53 5.33
C LEU A 274 -5.08 -19.60 4.63
N ARG A 275 -5.82 -19.23 3.59
CA ARG A 275 -6.66 -20.18 2.81
C ARG A 275 -5.84 -21.23 2.07
N MET A 276 -4.66 -20.88 1.56
CA MET A 276 -3.80 -21.81 0.82
C MET A 276 -3.10 -22.83 1.73
N LEU A 277 -2.91 -22.54 3.02
CA LEU A 277 -2.27 -23.47 3.96
C LEU A 277 -3.18 -24.66 4.26
N ALA A 278 -2.82 -25.87 3.82
CA ALA A 278 -3.59 -27.10 4.08
C ALA A 278 -3.74 -27.42 5.57
N SER A 279 -2.74 -27.07 6.40
CA SER A 279 -2.74 -27.29 7.85
C SER A 279 -2.13 -26.07 8.56
N PRO A 280 -2.85 -24.93 8.68
CA PRO A 280 -2.36 -23.77 9.39
C PRO A 280 -2.29 -24.03 10.90
N THR A 281 -1.28 -23.47 11.55
CA THR A 281 -1.14 -23.49 13.02
C THR A 281 -2.18 -22.56 13.67
N ALA A 282 -2.33 -22.65 14.99
CA ALA A 282 -3.19 -21.73 15.73
C ALA A 282 -2.70 -20.27 15.61
N GLU A 283 -1.38 -20.06 15.69
CA GLU A 283 -0.76 -18.73 15.56
C GLU A 283 -0.93 -18.15 14.15
N GLU A 284 -0.77 -18.97 13.10
CA GLU A 284 -1.05 -18.53 11.70
C GLU A 284 -2.51 -18.12 11.50
N ARG A 285 -3.47 -18.87 12.07
CA ARG A 285 -4.90 -18.51 12.03
C ARG A 285 -5.18 -17.20 12.76
N GLU A 286 -4.58 -17.01 13.93
CA GLU A 286 -4.72 -15.80 14.73
C GLU A 286 -4.15 -14.60 13.98
N LEU A 287 -2.88 -14.65 13.56
CA LEU A 287 -2.17 -13.50 13.03
C LEU A 287 -2.56 -13.15 11.60
N LEU A 288 -2.66 -14.12 10.71
CA LEU A 288 -3.07 -13.88 9.32
C LEU A 288 -4.59 -13.63 9.21
N GLY A 289 -5.38 -14.27 10.05
CA GLY A 289 -6.84 -14.11 10.09
C GLY A 289 -7.31 -12.76 10.66
N ALA A 290 -6.42 -11.99 11.31
CA ALA A 290 -6.73 -10.67 11.83
C ALA A 290 -6.90 -9.61 10.71
N PHE A 291 -6.39 -9.86 9.51
CA PHE A 291 -6.45 -8.90 8.40
C PHE A 291 -7.71 -9.10 7.55
N ARG A 292 -8.51 -8.04 7.47
CA ARG A 292 -9.65 -7.93 6.56
C ARG A 292 -9.26 -7.09 5.35
N TYR A 293 -10.00 -7.24 4.25
CA TYR A 293 -9.75 -6.50 3.02
C TYR A 293 -11.03 -5.83 2.53
N SER A 294 -10.93 -4.57 2.13
CA SER A 294 -11.98 -3.84 1.42
C SER A 294 -11.86 -4.09 -0.07
N ARG A 295 -12.99 -4.26 -0.75
CA ARG A 295 -13.03 -4.39 -2.21
C ARG A 295 -13.36 -3.04 -2.82
N ASN A 296 -12.51 -2.60 -3.74
CA ASN A 296 -12.61 -1.30 -4.37
C ASN A 296 -12.68 -1.46 -5.89
N ARG A 297 -13.80 -1.06 -6.48
CA ARG A 297 -13.97 -1.02 -7.92
C ARG A 297 -13.27 0.23 -8.45
N ALA A 298 -12.28 0.04 -9.31
CA ALA A 298 -11.54 1.10 -9.98
C ALA A 298 -11.97 1.17 -11.45
N VAL A 299 -12.56 2.29 -11.84
CA VAL A 299 -13.12 2.51 -13.18
C VAL A 299 -12.34 3.60 -13.88
N LEU A 300 -11.64 3.27 -14.96
CA LEU A 300 -10.96 4.23 -15.83
C LEU A 300 -11.96 4.72 -16.89
N HIS A 301 -12.08 6.03 -17.06
CA HIS A 301 -13.13 6.63 -17.92
C HIS A 301 -12.77 8.05 -18.38
N THR A 302 -13.63 8.63 -19.25
CA THR A 302 -13.53 10.01 -19.70
C THR A 302 -14.68 10.91 -19.22
N ASP A 303 -15.51 10.45 -18.31
CA ASP A 303 -16.67 11.17 -17.80
C ASP A 303 -16.28 12.28 -16.83
N VAL A 304 -16.36 13.52 -17.27
CA VAL A 304 -16.14 14.74 -16.49
C VAL A 304 -17.15 14.91 -15.35
N GLY A 305 -18.32 14.26 -15.44
CA GLY A 305 -19.37 14.33 -14.41
C GLY A 305 -18.96 13.78 -13.04
N GLN A 306 -17.89 12.98 -12.99
CA GLN A 306 -17.31 12.42 -11.75
C GLN A 306 -16.35 13.41 -11.02
N MET A 307 -16.09 14.57 -11.61
CA MET A 307 -15.21 15.60 -11.06
C MET A 307 -16.02 16.71 -10.33
N PRO A 308 -15.36 17.53 -9.50
CA PRO A 308 -16.00 18.72 -8.94
C PRO A 308 -16.60 19.58 -10.04
N ARG A 309 -17.78 20.17 -9.78
CA ARG A 309 -18.48 21.01 -10.78
C ARG A 309 -17.67 22.21 -11.25
N ARG A 310 -16.86 22.78 -10.33
CA ARG A 310 -15.99 23.91 -10.65
C ARG A 310 -14.60 23.41 -11.01
N ARG A 311 -14.18 23.66 -12.25
CA ARG A 311 -12.83 23.31 -12.69
C ARG A 311 -11.74 23.93 -11.81
N ALA A 312 -11.98 25.08 -11.22
CA ALA A 312 -11.08 25.74 -10.26
C ALA A 312 -10.84 24.93 -8.95
N ALA A 313 -11.72 23.97 -8.64
CA ALA A 313 -11.59 23.05 -7.49
C ALA A 313 -10.94 21.70 -7.87
N TRP A 314 -10.68 21.46 -9.16
CA TRP A 314 -10.08 20.21 -9.60
C TRP A 314 -8.67 20.05 -9.06
N ALA A 315 -8.39 18.86 -8.58
CA ALA A 315 -7.11 18.43 -8.06
C ALA A 315 -6.73 17.08 -8.68
N SER A 316 -5.53 16.60 -8.42
CA SER A 316 -5.13 15.24 -8.84
C SER A 316 -5.98 14.16 -8.18
N TRP A 317 -6.41 14.37 -6.93
CA TRP A 317 -7.32 13.50 -6.18
C TRP A 317 -8.56 14.30 -5.79
N ASN A 318 -9.75 13.83 -6.10
CA ASN A 318 -10.99 14.54 -5.85
C ASN A 318 -11.98 13.65 -5.11
N HIS A 319 -12.37 14.04 -3.91
CA HIS A 319 -13.49 13.43 -3.20
C HIS A 319 -14.79 14.11 -3.63
N VAL A 320 -15.72 13.31 -4.14
CA VAL A 320 -17.04 13.78 -4.57
C VAL A 320 -18.12 12.97 -3.86
N GLY A 321 -18.99 13.63 -3.11
CA GLY A 321 -19.99 12.92 -2.32
C GLY A 321 -20.94 13.83 -1.58
N ARG A 322 -21.61 13.26 -0.58
CA ARG A 322 -22.46 13.97 0.37
C ARG A 322 -21.73 14.11 1.70
N ARG A 323 -22.05 15.18 2.41
CA ARG A 323 -21.43 15.44 3.71
C ARG A 323 -21.79 14.36 4.73
N GLY A 324 -20.75 13.81 5.39
CA GLY A 324 -20.90 12.77 6.41
C GLY A 324 -21.25 11.39 5.88
N GLU A 325 -21.35 11.23 4.57
CA GLU A 325 -21.53 9.95 3.87
C GLU A 325 -20.27 9.56 3.11
N ASP A 326 -20.10 8.28 2.88
CA ASP A 326 -19.03 7.80 2.00
C ASP A 326 -19.23 8.37 0.60
N GLY A 327 -18.14 8.76 -0.05
CA GLY A 327 -18.17 9.33 -1.39
C GLY A 327 -17.18 8.63 -2.32
N GLY A 328 -17.32 8.88 -3.61
CA GLY A 328 -16.36 8.43 -4.61
C GLY A 328 -15.08 9.26 -4.57
N VAL A 329 -13.97 8.64 -4.93
CA VAL A 329 -12.71 9.33 -5.18
C VAL A 329 -12.41 9.24 -6.66
N THR A 330 -12.18 10.39 -7.31
CA THR A 330 -11.81 10.45 -8.72
C THR A 330 -10.42 11.06 -8.87
N TYR A 331 -9.52 10.32 -9.47
CA TYR A 331 -8.18 10.76 -9.84
C TYR A 331 -8.22 11.39 -11.23
N TRP A 332 -7.63 12.57 -11.36
CA TRP A 332 -7.38 13.18 -12.66
C TRP A 332 -6.03 12.72 -13.18
N MET A 333 -6.05 11.71 -14.04
CA MET A 333 -4.85 10.98 -14.47
C MET A 333 -3.84 11.87 -15.20
N ASN A 334 -4.31 12.89 -15.96
CA ASN A 334 -3.43 13.84 -16.65
C ASN A 334 -2.58 14.73 -15.70
N ARG A 335 -2.96 14.81 -14.41
CA ARG A 335 -2.15 15.47 -13.37
C ARG A 335 -1.18 14.54 -12.70
N LEU A 336 -1.47 13.23 -12.75
CA LEU A 336 -0.69 12.18 -12.10
C LEU A 336 0.32 11.53 -13.02
N GLN A 337 0.00 11.41 -14.32
CA GLN A 337 0.87 10.80 -15.32
C GLN A 337 0.95 11.66 -16.59
N PRO A 338 2.09 11.64 -17.32
CA PRO A 338 2.25 12.36 -18.58
C PRO A 338 1.56 11.58 -19.73
N ILE A 339 0.22 11.57 -19.76
CA ILE A 339 -0.61 10.76 -20.67
C ILE A 339 -1.24 11.55 -21.84
N GLY A 340 -0.78 12.78 -22.09
CA GLY A 340 -1.27 13.60 -23.19
C GLY A 340 -2.48 14.48 -22.81
N GLU A 341 -3.20 14.99 -23.83
CA GLU A 341 -4.24 16.03 -23.65
C GLU A 341 -5.64 15.47 -23.39
N THR A 342 -5.94 14.26 -23.84
CA THR A 342 -7.25 13.63 -23.60
C THR A 342 -7.46 13.46 -22.10
N GLU A 343 -8.53 14.03 -21.57
CA GLU A 343 -8.84 13.94 -20.14
C GLU A 343 -9.28 12.53 -19.79
N VAL A 344 -8.52 11.92 -18.87
CA VAL A 344 -8.79 10.57 -18.33
C VAL A 344 -8.87 10.63 -16.82
N PHE A 345 -9.85 9.93 -16.31
CA PHE A 345 -10.15 9.85 -14.88
C PHE A 345 -10.16 8.39 -14.41
N LEU A 346 -9.76 8.17 -13.18
CA LEU A 346 -9.90 6.89 -12.50
C LEU A 346 -10.76 7.09 -11.25
N SER A 347 -11.97 6.56 -11.26
CA SER A 347 -12.88 6.64 -10.10
C SER A 347 -12.86 5.37 -9.28
N LEU A 348 -12.71 5.50 -7.97
CA LEU A 348 -12.87 4.41 -7.00
C LEU A 348 -14.29 4.42 -6.45
N ASN A 349 -14.94 3.26 -6.50
CA ASN A 349 -16.29 3.02 -5.99
C ASN A 349 -17.32 4.07 -6.46
N PRO A 350 -17.41 4.38 -7.77
CA PRO A 350 -18.41 5.33 -8.23
C PRO A 350 -19.81 4.78 -7.98
N GLU A 351 -20.75 5.64 -7.53
CA GLU A 351 -22.17 5.24 -7.28
C GLU A 351 -22.84 4.70 -8.54
N GLN A 352 -22.49 5.27 -9.69
CA GLN A 352 -22.94 4.82 -11.01
C GLN A 352 -21.72 4.61 -11.90
N THR A 353 -21.81 3.67 -12.82
CA THR A 353 -20.74 3.46 -13.80
C THR A 353 -20.59 4.71 -14.64
N PRO A 354 -19.38 5.34 -14.66
CA PRO A 354 -19.13 6.54 -15.45
C PRO A 354 -19.32 6.32 -16.94
N GLY A 355 -19.67 7.39 -17.66
CA GLY A 355 -19.67 7.39 -19.13
C GLY A 355 -18.24 7.30 -19.68
N GLY A 356 -18.11 6.86 -20.95
CA GLY A 356 -16.79 6.74 -21.57
C GLY A 356 -15.87 5.75 -20.88
N LEU A 357 -16.41 4.59 -20.48
CA LEU A 357 -15.69 3.51 -19.84
C LEU A 357 -14.50 3.03 -20.70
N LEU A 358 -13.31 2.99 -20.10
CA LEU A 358 -12.07 2.54 -20.75
C LEU A 358 -11.59 1.21 -20.12
N HIS A 359 -11.66 1.08 -18.79
CA HIS A 359 -11.28 -0.13 -18.06
C HIS A 359 -12.02 -0.21 -16.73
N ASP A 360 -12.24 -1.43 -16.24
CA ASP A 360 -12.95 -1.72 -14.97
C ASP A 360 -12.26 -2.88 -14.25
N GLN A 361 -11.81 -2.62 -13.03
CA GLN A 361 -11.05 -3.57 -12.23
C GLN A 361 -11.45 -3.46 -10.76
N VAL A 362 -11.39 -4.58 -10.03
CA VAL A 362 -11.55 -4.59 -8.57
C VAL A 362 -10.21 -4.81 -7.92
N TYR A 363 -9.86 -3.94 -6.96
CA TYR A 363 -8.70 -4.08 -6.08
C TYR A 363 -9.15 -4.36 -4.65
N GLU A 364 -8.33 -5.09 -3.91
CA GLU A 364 -8.55 -5.38 -2.50
C GLU A 364 -7.44 -4.73 -1.67
N HIS A 365 -7.84 -3.92 -0.67
CA HIS A 365 -6.91 -3.20 0.21
C HIS A 365 -7.05 -3.68 1.65
N PRO A 366 -5.95 -3.89 2.39
CA PRO A 366 -5.99 -4.30 3.79
C PRO A 366 -6.58 -3.20 4.66
N LEU A 367 -7.41 -3.59 5.62
CA LEU A 367 -7.95 -2.73 6.67
C LEU A 367 -7.07 -2.82 7.91
N PHE A 368 -6.65 -1.68 8.43
CA PHE A 368 -5.73 -1.58 9.58
C PHE A 368 -6.49 -1.17 10.85
N ASP A 369 -7.43 -2.01 11.27
CA ASP A 369 -8.09 -1.87 12.57
C ASP A 369 -7.17 -2.34 13.72
N SER A 370 -7.65 -2.19 14.97
CA SER A 370 -6.87 -2.56 16.15
C SER A 370 -6.40 -4.03 16.16
N PRO A 371 -7.24 -5.04 15.82
CA PRO A 371 -6.79 -6.42 15.69
C PRO A 371 -5.66 -6.62 14.68
N ALA A 372 -5.79 -6.02 13.48
CA ALA A 372 -4.76 -6.10 12.45
C ALA A 372 -3.43 -5.47 12.90
N MET A 373 -3.49 -4.31 13.57
CA MET A 373 -2.29 -3.62 14.07
C MET A 373 -1.60 -4.38 15.19
N LEU A 374 -2.35 -5.08 16.07
CA LEU A 374 -1.76 -5.96 17.10
C LEU A 374 -1.10 -7.19 16.47
N ALA A 375 -1.78 -7.84 15.52
CA ALA A 375 -1.24 -8.98 14.79
C ALA A 375 0.02 -8.61 14.02
N GLN A 376 0.05 -7.43 13.39
CA GLN A 376 1.18 -6.93 12.59
C GLN A 376 2.49 -6.92 13.36
N ARG A 377 2.47 -6.52 14.64
CA ARG A 377 3.66 -6.52 15.51
C ARG A 377 4.26 -7.90 15.74
N ARG A 378 3.47 -8.95 15.55
CA ARG A 378 3.83 -10.36 15.79
C ARG A 378 4.05 -11.15 14.50
N LEU A 379 3.66 -10.65 13.34
CA LEU A 379 3.74 -11.39 12.07
C LEU A 379 5.12 -11.97 11.78
N TRP A 380 6.18 -11.27 12.18
CA TRP A 380 7.55 -11.71 11.91
C TRP A 380 7.92 -12.99 12.67
N SER A 381 7.21 -13.32 13.76
CA SER A 381 7.39 -14.58 14.50
C SER A 381 7.04 -15.83 13.68
N LEU A 382 6.27 -15.68 12.60
CA LEU A 382 5.90 -16.78 11.70
C LEU A 382 7.02 -17.18 10.74
N GLN A 383 8.01 -16.31 10.53
CA GLN A 383 9.01 -16.47 9.47
C GLN A 383 9.88 -17.73 9.66
N GLY A 384 10.08 -18.47 8.58
CA GLY A 384 10.93 -19.67 8.50
C GLY A 384 10.35 -20.91 9.17
N ARG A 385 9.24 -20.79 9.93
CA ARG A 385 8.61 -21.93 10.59
C ARG A 385 7.97 -22.86 9.58
N ARG A 386 8.24 -24.14 9.69
CA ARG A 386 7.75 -25.17 8.76
C ARG A 386 8.08 -24.85 7.30
N ARG A 387 9.28 -24.28 7.04
CA ARG A 387 9.77 -23.92 5.70
C ARG A 387 8.91 -22.86 5.00
N THR A 388 8.19 -22.04 5.74
CA THR A 388 7.21 -21.07 5.20
C THR A 388 7.57 -19.67 5.65
N TRP A 389 7.51 -18.74 4.69
CA TRP A 389 7.78 -17.32 4.84
C TRP A 389 6.60 -16.51 4.32
N PHE A 390 6.35 -15.38 4.91
CA PHE A 390 5.23 -14.51 4.55
C PHE A 390 5.71 -13.10 4.29
N CYS A 391 5.26 -12.48 3.21
CA CYS A 391 5.48 -11.07 2.94
C CYS A 391 4.27 -10.45 2.26
N GLY A 392 4.17 -9.12 2.34
CA GLY A 392 3.06 -8.36 1.78
C GLY A 392 3.00 -6.97 2.36
N ALA A 393 2.24 -6.07 1.74
CA ALA A 393 2.07 -4.70 2.23
C ALA A 393 1.38 -4.63 3.61
N TYR A 394 0.71 -5.69 4.03
CA TYR A 394 0.08 -5.81 5.36
C TYR A 394 1.09 -5.95 6.52
N PHE A 395 2.37 -6.16 6.24
CA PHE A 395 3.45 -6.05 7.24
C PHE A 395 3.75 -4.61 7.67
N GLY A 396 3.35 -3.63 6.86
CA GLY A 396 3.45 -2.20 7.14
C GLY A 396 2.10 -1.49 7.00
N SER A 397 2.07 -0.33 6.38
CA SER A 397 0.87 0.52 6.26
C SER A 397 0.04 0.28 5.00
N GLY A 398 0.32 -0.77 4.23
CA GLY A 398 -0.43 -1.15 3.03
C GLY A 398 0.07 -0.55 1.72
N PHE A 399 1.22 0.12 1.72
CA PHE A 399 1.76 0.79 0.54
C PHE A 399 2.86 -0.03 -0.16
N HIS A 400 3.25 0.43 -1.33
CA HIS A 400 4.24 -0.23 -2.18
C HIS A 400 5.59 -0.44 -1.49
N GLU A 401 6.07 0.58 -0.76
CA GLU A 401 7.31 0.48 0.02
C GLU A 401 7.23 -0.59 1.10
N ASP A 402 6.08 -0.74 1.75
CA ASP A 402 5.89 -1.74 2.80
C ASP A 402 5.99 -3.17 2.24
N GLY A 403 5.33 -3.38 1.09
CA GLY A 403 5.40 -4.65 0.38
C GLY A 403 6.81 -4.98 -0.11
N LEU A 404 7.52 -3.97 -0.65
CA LEU A 404 8.91 -4.11 -1.09
C LEU A 404 9.83 -4.45 0.08
N GLN A 405 9.73 -3.72 1.20
CA GLN A 405 10.52 -4.00 2.40
C GLN A 405 10.29 -5.42 2.93
N ALA A 406 9.03 -5.85 2.98
CA ALA A 406 8.68 -7.19 3.45
C ALA A 406 9.27 -8.29 2.55
N GLY A 407 9.17 -8.13 1.23
CA GLY A 407 9.72 -9.09 0.27
C GLY A 407 11.25 -9.20 0.34
N LEU A 408 11.94 -8.06 0.37
CA LEU A 408 13.40 -8.01 0.48
C LEU A 408 13.89 -8.57 1.83
N ALA A 409 13.25 -8.19 2.94
CA ALA A 409 13.64 -8.67 4.27
C ALA A 409 13.46 -10.19 4.42
N VAL A 410 12.38 -10.77 3.86
CA VAL A 410 12.19 -12.22 3.81
C VAL A 410 13.28 -12.89 3.00
N ALA A 411 13.61 -12.38 1.83
CA ALA A 411 14.67 -12.95 1.00
C ALA A 411 16.04 -12.93 1.69
N GLU A 412 16.38 -11.81 2.35
CA GLU A 412 17.61 -11.66 3.13
C GLU A 412 17.66 -12.60 4.34
N GLN A 413 16.54 -12.77 5.05
CA GLN A 413 16.49 -13.65 6.22
C GLN A 413 16.48 -15.14 5.83
N LEU A 414 15.87 -15.52 4.71
CA LEU A 414 15.97 -16.87 4.16
C LEU A 414 17.43 -17.22 3.91
N GLY A 415 18.23 -16.24 3.49
CA GLY A 415 19.69 -16.29 3.52
C GLY A 415 20.36 -16.33 2.16
N GLY A 416 21.66 -16.10 2.18
CA GLY A 416 22.54 -16.17 0.99
C GLY A 416 22.44 -14.99 0.02
N VAL A 417 21.55 -14.02 0.26
CA VAL A 417 21.33 -12.86 -0.61
C VAL A 417 21.14 -11.57 0.18
N HIS A 418 21.50 -10.44 -0.42
CA HIS A 418 21.28 -9.10 0.14
C HIS A 418 20.90 -8.13 -0.98
N ARG A 419 20.05 -7.13 -0.65
CA ARG A 419 19.72 -6.05 -1.58
C ARG A 419 20.98 -5.27 -1.94
N PRO A 420 21.18 -4.88 -3.21
CA PRO A 420 22.43 -4.28 -3.70
C PRO A 420 22.52 -2.76 -3.46
N TRP A 421 21.78 -2.24 -2.53
CA TRP A 421 21.81 -0.83 -2.13
C TRP A 421 21.74 -0.68 -0.62
N LEU A 422 22.10 0.50 -0.14
CA LEU A 422 22.00 0.89 1.26
C LEU A 422 20.96 1.99 1.42
N THR A 423 20.11 1.86 2.43
CA THR A 423 19.22 2.90 2.92
C THR A 423 19.38 3.04 4.43
N PRO A 424 19.15 4.23 5.02
CA PRO A 424 19.38 4.44 6.46
C PRO A 424 18.60 3.47 7.36
N ASP A 425 17.38 3.15 6.99
CA ASP A 425 16.53 2.18 7.70
C ASP A 425 15.83 1.28 6.66
N PRO A 426 16.51 0.20 6.23
CA PRO A 426 16.07 -0.59 5.09
C PRO A 426 14.76 -1.34 5.30
N SER A 427 14.31 -1.49 6.55
CA SER A 427 13.08 -2.21 6.92
C SER A 427 12.27 -1.49 8.01
N GLY A 428 12.47 -0.18 8.18
CA GLY A 428 11.88 0.61 9.26
C GLY A 428 10.36 0.80 9.19
N ARG A 429 9.71 0.32 8.12
CA ARG A 429 8.25 0.36 8.01
C ARG A 429 7.57 -0.94 8.43
N ILE A 430 8.35 -1.99 8.75
CA ILE A 430 7.87 -3.30 9.14
C ILE A 430 8.51 -3.73 10.47
N PHE A 431 7.84 -4.60 11.21
CA PHE A 431 8.36 -5.11 12.48
C PHE A 431 9.13 -6.41 12.23
N LEU A 432 10.47 -6.38 12.37
CA LEU A 432 11.34 -7.55 12.18
C LEU A 432 11.53 -8.39 13.45
N GLN A 433 11.06 -7.90 14.60
CA GLN A 433 11.14 -8.62 15.86
C GLN A 433 9.75 -8.68 16.49
N ALA A 434 9.38 -9.86 17.01
CA ALA A 434 8.20 -9.92 17.86
C ALA A 434 8.49 -9.12 19.16
N PRO A 435 7.52 -8.36 19.71
CA PRO A 435 7.69 -7.67 20.97
C PRO A 435 8.01 -8.69 22.07
N ALA A 436 8.86 -8.33 23.03
CA ALA A 436 9.11 -9.16 24.20
C ALA A 436 7.79 -9.37 24.97
N VAL A 437 7.56 -10.59 25.46
CA VAL A 437 6.30 -11.06 26.09
C VAL A 437 5.85 -10.17 27.28
N GLU A 438 6.76 -9.39 27.87
CA GLU A 438 6.44 -8.47 28.98
C GLU A 438 5.61 -7.26 28.58
N ALA A 439 5.69 -6.80 27.32
CA ALA A 439 4.91 -5.65 26.85
C ALA A 439 3.42 -5.98 26.57
N GLU A 440 3.06 -7.24 26.43
CA GLU A 440 1.67 -7.64 26.15
C GLU A 440 0.75 -7.60 27.39
N ARG A 441 1.30 -7.67 28.61
CA ARG A 441 0.50 -7.63 29.85
C ARG A 441 0.00 -6.23 30.22
N GLU A 442 0.67 -5.18 29.78
CA GLU A 442 0.26 -3.80 30.03
C GLU A 442 -0.79 -3.27 29.04
N LEU A 443 -0.99 -3.95 27.91
CA LEU A 443 -1.94 -3.53 26.85
C LEU A 443 -3.38 -4.06 27.09
N VAL A 444 -3.57 -4.99 28.03
CA VAL A 444 -4.86 -5.65 28.31
C VAL A 444 -5.40 -5.25 29.71
N ALA A 445 -4.69 -4.49 30.49
CA ALA A 445 -5.10 -3.94 31.78
C ALA A 445 -5.56 -2.47 31.62
#